data_3fd285b0196e8fcab70c5ce961524671
#
_entry.id   3fd285b0196e8fcab70c5ce961524671
#
_cell.length_a   1.000
_cell.length_b   1.000
_cell.length_c   1.000
_cell.angle_alpha   90.00
_cell.angle_beta   90.00
_cell.angle_gamma   90.00
#
_symmetry.space_group_name_H-M   'P 1'
#
loop_
_entity.id
_entity.type
_entity.pdbx_description
1 polymer ?
#
loop_
_entity_poly.entity_id
_entity_poly.type
_entity_poly.pdbx_seq_one_letter_code
_entity_poly.pdbx_strand_id
1 'polypeptide(L)'
;SREIFSVAHEIAHQRLHLNELGRTLIKDDDFIDRDEMEIEANYFAACLLMPREKIEKYIRLELKDKDVNKWDGLDIAKIQTAFNVSYDMALVRLKVLCVLDDIVSEKLRIDKIEKTASKLLKVISGNIELCRATEVKKVPAEFLEWVISNYNEKLIPRTSLERALKYVELSS
;
A
#
# COMPACT_ATOMS: atom_id res chain seq x y z
N SER A 1 -1.63 -6.35 -3.50
CA SER A 1 -2.04 -5.03 -2.96
C SER A 1 -0.98 -4.35 -2.10
N ARG A 2 -0.18 -5.10 -1.34
CA ARG A 2 0.93 -4.51 -0.55
C ARG A 2 1.93 -3.74 -1.42
N GLU A 3 2.34 -4.32 -2.52
CA GLU A 3 3.32 -3.70 -3.45
C GLU A 3 2.81 -2.36 -3.99
N ILE A 4 1.54 -2.30 -4.38
CA ILE A 4 0.92 -1.06 -4.88
C ILE A 4 0.96 0.02 -3.79
N PHE A 5 0.63 -0.34 -2.55
CA PHE A 5 0.71 0.59 -1.41
C PHE A 5 2.14 1.01 -1.14
N SER A 6 3.10 0.07 -1.10
CA SER A 6 4.52 0.38 -0.88
C SER A 6 5.06 1.33 -1.94
N VAL A 7 4.76 1.11 -3.22
CA VAL A 7 5.17 2.03 -4.29
C VAL A 7 4.57 3.43 -4.10
N ALA A 8 3.28 3.52 -3.76
CA ALA A 8 2.64 4.81 -3.49
C ALA A 8 3.24 5.52 -2.27
N HIS A 9 3.63 4.78 -1.25
CA HIS A 9 4.32 5.25 -0.05
C HIS A 9 5.72 5.79 -0.37
N GLU A 10 6.52 5.06 -1.16
CA GLU A 10 7.84 5.52 -1.60
C GLU A 10 7.75 6.77 -2.49
N ILE A 11 6.72 6.87 -3.33
CA ILE A 11 6.45 8.08 -4.11
C ILE A 11 6.17 9.27 -3.17
N ALA A 12 5.47 9.05 -2.06
CA ALA A 12 5.23 10.10 -1.08
C ALA A 12 6.55 10.62 -0.47
N HIS A 13 7.43 9.73 -0.01
CA HIS A 13 8.76 10.11 0.48
C HIS A 13 9.54 10.89 -0.56
N GLN A 14 9.54 10.44 -1.80
CA GLN A 14 10.22 11.13 -2.88
C GLN A 14 9.63 12.52 -3.17
N ARG A 15 8.32 12.70 -3.06
CA ARG A 15 7.66 13.95 -3.42
C ARG A 15 7.59 14.98 -2.29
N LEU A 16 7.42 14.51 -1.06
CA LEU A 16 7.21 15.35 0.10
C LEU A 16 8.52 15.60 0.87
N HIS A 17 9.35 14.58 1.05
CA HIS A 17 10.42 14.63 2.03
C HIS A 17 11.82 14.85 1.45
N LEU A 18 12.10 14.40 0.20
CA LEU A 18 13.45 14.56 -0.37
C LEU A 18 13.87 16.02 -0.54
N ASN A 19 12.94 16.91 -0.89
CA ASN A 19 13.23 18.32 -1.07
C ASN A 19 13.50 19.04 0.27
N GLU A 20 12.80 18.65 1.33
CA GLU A 20 12.97 19.23 2.66
C GLU A 20 14.29 18.82 3.30
N LEU A 21 14.72 17.58 3.06
CA LEU A 21 15.97 17.04 3.61
C LEU A 21 17.22 17.46 2.80
N GLY A 22 17.03 18.07 1.61
CA GLY A 22 18.15 18.45 0.72
C GLY A 22 19.03 17.27 0.32
N ARG A 23 18.49 16.04 0.37
CA ARG A 23 19.21 14.78 0.15
C ARG A 23 18.52 13.95 -0.91
N THR A 24 19.32 13.27 -1.71
CA THR A 24 18.81 12.31 -2.71
C THR A 24 18.36 10.98 -2.08
N LEU A 25 18.78 10.72 -0.84
CA LEU A 25 18.47 9.49 -0.08
C LEU A 25 18.24 9.84 1.40
N ILE A 26 17.17 9.32 1.96
CA ILE A 26 16.90 9.35 3.40
C ILE A 26 17.78 8.28 4.05
N LYS A 27 18.68 8.67 4.95
CA LYS A 27 19.50 7.72 5.71
C LYS A 27 18.80 7.29 6.97
N ASP A 28 19.04 6.04 7.38
CA ASP A 28 18.43 5.41 8.56
C ASP A 28 18.75 6.12 9.90
N ASP A 29 19.68 7.07 9.93
CA ASP A 29 20.11 7.76 11.13
C ASP A 29 19.31 9.04 11.48
N ASP A 30 18.36 9.46 10.64
CA ASP A 30 17.56 10.67 10.84
C ASP A 30 16.28 10.34 11.67
N PHE A 31 16.45 9.95 12.94
CA PHE A 31 15.40 9.41 13.81
C PHE A 31 14.35 10.41 14.33
N ILE A 32 14.55 11.71 14.21
CA ILE A 32 13.76 12.71 14.97
C ILE A 32 12.42 13.05 14.29
N ASP A 33 12.34 12.99 12.95
CA ASP A 33 11.12 13.32 12.20
C ASP A 33 10.49 12.10 11.48
N ARG A 34 10.98 10.91 11.77
CA ARG A 34 10.61 9.70 11.01
C ARG A 34 9.15 9.32 11.18
N ASP A 35 8.61 9.43 12.36
CA ASP A 35 7.22 9.04 12.64
C ASP A 35 6.22 9.96 11.90
N GLU A 36 6.48 11.26 11.82
CA GLU A 36 5.64 12.19 11.08
C GLU A 36 5.72 11.97 9.58
N MET A 37 6.91 11.80 9.02
CA MET A 37 7.11 11.49 7.61
C MET A 37 6.45 10.18 7.19
N GLU A 38 6.51 9.15 8.04
CA GLU A 38 5.83 7.87 7.80
C GLU A 38 4.31 8.02 7.81
N ILE A 39 3.77 8.82 8.73
CA ILE A 39 2.34 9.13 8.80
C ILE A 39 1.89 9.88 7.54
N GLU A 40 2.65 10.88 7.11
CA GLU A 40 2.38 11.65 5.89
C GLU A 40 2.45 10.78 4.64
N ALA A 41 3.47 9.92 4.52
CA ALA A 41 3.63 9.00 3.40
C ALA A 41 2.47 7.99 3.33
N ASN A 42 2.07 7.44 4.47
CA ASN A 42 0.92 6.55 4.56
C ASN A 42 -0.39 7.26 4.19
N TYR A 43 -0.57 8.49 4.65
CA TYR A 43 -1.75 9.29 4.32
C TYR A 43 -1.80 9.65 2.83
N PHE A 44 -0.66 10.07 2.27
CA PHE A 44 -0.55 10.34 0.84
C PHE A 44 -0.89 9.10 0.00
N ALA A 45 -0.29 7.94 0.32
CA ALA A 45 -0.56 6.69 -0.36
C ALA A 45 -2.05 6.32 -0.31
N ALA A 46 -2.68 6.49 0.86
CA ALA A 46 -4.11 6.26 1.03
C ALA A 46 -4.97 7.23 0.21
N CYS A 47 -4.59 8.51 0.13
CA CYS A 47 -5.28 9.50 -0.69
C CYS A 47 -5.14 9.22 -2.19
N LEU A 48 -3.94 8.82 -2.63
CA LEU A 48 -3.64 8.50 -4.02
C LEU A 48 -4.41 7.28 -4.50
N LEU A 49 -4.41 6.20 -3.70
CA LEU A 49 -5.04 4.94 -4.08
C LEU A 49 -6.56 4.94 -3.87
N MET A 50 -7.05 5.68 -2.88
CA MET A 50 -8.45 5.76 -2.53
C MET A 50 -8.91 7.22 -2.37
N PRO A 51 -8.99 8.01 -3.46
CA PRO A 51 -9.47 9.40 -3.41
C PRO A 51 -10.92 9.47 -2.90
N ARG A 52 -11.21 10.43 -2.00
CA ARG A 52 -12.54 10.63 -1.40
C ARG A 52 -13.66 10.62 -2.43
N GLU A 53 -13.54 11.44 -3.45
CA GLU A 53 -14.55 11.60 -4.50
C GLU A 53 -14.86 10.30 -5.26
N LYS A 54 -13.83 9.47 -5.48
CA LYS A 54 -13.98 8.17 -6.14
C LYS A 54 -14.68 7.16 -5.23
N ILE A 55 -14.38 7.18 -3.92
CA ILE A 55 -15.05 6.34 -2.93
C ILE A 55 -16.53 6.73 -2.82
N GLU A 56 -16.84 8.00 -2.64
CA GLU A 56 -18.21 8.51 -2.55
C GLU A 56 -19.02 8.16 -3.80
N LYS A 57 -18.42 8.34 -4.99
CA LYS A 57 -19.02 7.93 -6.25
C LYS A 57 -19.28 6.42 -6.29
N TYR A 58 -18.33 5.61 -5.84
CA TYR A 58 -18.45 4.16 -5.82
C TYR A 58 -19.58 3.70 -4.87
N ILE A 59 -19.63 4.24 -3.66
CA ILE A 59 -20.69 3.95 -2.68
C ILE A 59 -22.05 4.25 -3.29
N ARG A 60 -22.22 5.40 -3.91
CA ARG A 60 -23.50 5.82 -4.52
C ARG A 60 -23.93 4.91 -5.68
N LEU A 61 -23.01 4.59 -6.59
CA LEU A 61 -23.34 3.89 -7.82
C LEU A 61 -23.36 2.36 -7.63
N GLU A 62 -22.37 1.81 -6.96
CA GLU A 62 -22.18 0.35 -6.87
C GLU A 62 -22.78 -0.23 -5.60
N LEU A 63 -22.71 0.47 -4.50
CA LEU A 63 -23.37 0.07 -3.26
C LEU A 63 -24.78 0.68 -3.11
N LYS A 64 -25.22 1.52 -4.08
CA LYS A 64 -26.57 2.10 -4.15
C LYS A 64 -26.98 2.81 -2.87
N ASP A 65 -26.07 3.58 -2.27
CA ASP A 65 -26.24 4.26 -0.99
C ASP A 65 -26.78 3.34 0.13
N LYS A 66 -26.39 2.06 0.09
CA LYS A 66 -26.74 1.09 1.13
C LYS A 66 -26.36 1.65 2.50
N ASP A 67 -27.27 1.58 3.45
CA ASP A 67 -27.04 1.98 4.85
C ASP A 67 -25.77 1.29 5.39
N VAL A 68 -24.83 2.08 5.85
CA VAL A 68 -23.51 1.63 6.33
C VAL A 68 -23.62 0.62 7.47
N ASN A 69 -24.65 0.74 8.33
CA ASN A 69 -24.91 -0.21 9.40
C ASN A 69 -25.29 -1.62 8.89
N LYS A 70 -25.72 -1.71 7.64
CA LYS A 70 -26.05 -2.97 6.95
C LYS A 70 -24.92 -3.52 6.10
N TRP A 71 -23.76 -2.83 6.06
CA TRP A 71 -22.60 -3.34 5.33
C TRP A 71 -22.07 -4.62 5.95
N ASP A 72 -21.53 -5.47 5.10
CA ASP A 72 -20.88 -6.72 5.46
C ASP A 72 -19.50 -6.84 4.78
N GLY A 73 -18.80 -7.93 5.06
CA GLY A 73 -17.48 -8.17 4.48
C GLY A 73 -17.46 -8.20 2.95
N LEU A 74 -18.58 -8.51 2.28
CA LEU A 74 -18.65 -8.51 0.81
C LEU A 74 -18.64 -7.09 0.25
N ASP A 75 -19.25 -6.12 0.94
CA ASP A 75 -19.23 -4.71 0.51
C ASP A 75 -17.78 -4.17 0.55
N ILE A 76 -17.04 -4.49 1.60
CA ILE A 76 -15.61 -4.13 1.69
C ILE A 76 -14.79 -4.87 0.65
N ALA A 77 -15.06 -6.14 0.36
CA ALA A 77 -14.37 -6.89 -0.69
C ALA A 77 -14.60 -6.30 -2.09
N LYS A 78 -15.79 -5.76 -2.36
CA LYS A 78 -16.07 -5.02 -3.60
C LYS A 78 -15.23 -3.74 -3.69
N ILE A 79 -15.16 -2.96 -2.60
CA ILE A 79 -14.31 -1.75 -2.53
C ILE A 79 -12.84 -2.13 -2.70
N GLN A 80 -12.36 -3.15 -2.00
CA GLN A 80 -11.02 -3.69 -2.15
C GLN A 80 -10.67 -3.98 -3.61
N THR A 81 -11.57 -4.64 -4.34
CA THR A 81 -11.38 -4.98 -5.76
C THR A 81 -11.36 -3.73 -6.63
N ALA A 82 -12.29 -2.81 -6.41
CA ALA A 82 -12.43 -1.60 -7.23
C ALA A 82 -11.21 -0.68 -7.13
N PHE A 83 -10.58 -0.61 -5.95
CA PHE A 83 -9.44 0.27 -5.69
C PHE A 83 -8.09 -0.45 -5.67
N ASN A 84 -8.05 -1.77 -5.88
CA ASN A 84 -6.83 -2.61 -5.86
C ASN A 84 -6.03 -2.50 -4.54
N VAL A 85 -6.72 -2.37 -3.42
CA VAL A 85 -6.14 -2.22 -2.08
C VAL A 85 -6.35 -3.47 -1.23
N SER A 86 -5.75 -3.52 -0.02
CA SER A 86 -6.05 -4.56 0.95
C SER A 86 -7.38 -4.27 1.65
N TYR A 87 -8.00 -5.32 2.22
CA TYR A 87 -9.21 -5.18 3.02
C TYR A 87 -9.01 -4.22 4.19
N ASP A 88 -7.89 -4.33 4.90
CA ASP A 88 -7.57 -3.47 6.05
C ASP A 88 -7.37 -2.01 5.61
N MET A 89 -6.69 -1.79 4.49
CA MET A 89 -6.53 -0.45 3.95
C MET A 89 -7.88 0.19 3.60
N ALA A 90 -8.80 -0.58 3.01
CA ALA A 90 -10.13 -0.10 2.73
C ALA A 90 -10.87 0.31 4.02
N LEU A 91 -10.82 -0.52 5.07
CA LEU A 91 -11.42 -0.18 6.37
C LEU A 91 -10.82 1.08 6.98
N VAL A 92 -9.49 1.17 7.05
CA VAL A 92 -8.79 2.33 7.61
C VAL A 92 -9.16 3.60 6.84
N ARG A 93 -9.14 3.54 5.51
CA ARG A 93 -9.46 4.71 4.69
C ARG A 93 -10.91 5.17 4.85
N LEU A 94 -11.87 4.26 4.87
CA LEU A 94 -13.29 4.56 5.08
C LEU A 94 -13.54 5.18 6.47
N LYS A 95 -12.81 4.72 7.49
CA LYS A 95 -12.85 5.30 8.83
C LYS A 95 -12.29 6.72 8.84
N VAL A 96 -11.12 6.96 8.24
CA VAL A 96 -10.50 8.29 8.11
C VAL A 96 -11.43 9.26 7.37
N LEU A 97 -12.20 8.77 6.41
CA LEU A 97 -13.20 9.57 5.68
C LEU A 97 -14.52 9.77 6.43
N CYS A 98 -14.64 9.25 7.65
CA CYS A 98 -15.86 9.26 8.47
C CYS A 98 -17.07 8.58 7.78
N VAL A 99 -16.81 7.63 6.88
CA VAL A 99 -17.84 6.76 6.28
C VAL A 99 -18.23 5.64 7.27
N LEU A 100 -17.21 5.08 7.96
CA LEU A 100 -17.39 4.07 9.00
C LEU A 100 -17.09 4.68 10.37
N ASP A 101 -17.92 4.37 11.35
CA ASP A 101 -17.60 4.57 12.76
C ASP A 101 -16.80 3.37 13.33
N ASP A 102 -16.40 3.46 14.59
CA ASP A 102 -15.61 2.43 15.26
C ASP A 102 -16.37 1.10 15.39
N ILE A 103 -17.67 1.16 15.65
CA ILE A 103 -18.51 -0.03 15.88
C ILE A 103 -18.66 -0.83 14.59
N VAL A 104 -19.03 -0.15 13.50
CA VAL A 104 -19.17 -0.78 12.18
C VAL A 104 -17.84 -1.27 11.66
N SER A 105 -16.76 -0.50 11.86
CA SER A 105 -15.41 -0.90 11.45
C SER A 105 -14.96 -2.18 12.15
N GLU A 106 -15.20 -2.31 13.45
CA GLU A 106 -14.85 -3.51 14.20
C GLU A 106 -15.69 -4.72 13.79
N LYS A 107 -16.98 -4.56 13.60
CA LYS A 107 -17.85 -5.60 13.02
C LYS A 107 -17.31 -6.13 11.70
N LEU A 108 -16.95 -5.23 10.79
CA LEU A 108 -16.41 -5.60 9.47
C LEU A 108 -15.02 -6.27 9.56
N ARG A 109 -14.23 -5.92 10.57
CA ARG A 109 -12.95 -6.59 10.86
C ARG A 109 -13.17 -8.02 11.34
N ILE A 110 -14.18 -8.27 12.18
CA ILE A 110 -14.56 -9.61 12.62
C ILE A 110 -15.03 -10.45 11.42
N ASP A 111 -15.84 -9.90 10.52
CA ASP A 111 -16.26 -10.58 9.28
C ASP A 111 -15.05 -11.07 8.45
N LYS A 112 -13.96 -10.29 8.38
CA LYS A 112 -12.73 -10.69 7.72
C LYS A 112 -12.04 -11.85 8.44
N ILE A 113 -12.02 -11.84 9.77
CA ILE A 113 -11.39 -12.92 10.57
C ILE A 113 -12.13 -14.24 10.34
N GLU A 114 -13.45 -14.22 10.39
CA GLU A 114 -14.28 -15.41 10.23
C GLU A 114 -14.27 -15.97 8.79
N LYS A 115 -14.34 -15.10 7.81
CA LYS A 115 -14.53 -15.50 6.40
C LYS A 115 -13.28 -15.40 5.54
N THR A 116 -12.21 -14.80 6.02
CA THR A 116 -10.98 -14.41 5.31
C THR A 116 -11.21 -13.54 4.05
N ALA A 117 -10.36 -12.55 3.81
CA ALA A 117 -10.49 -11.64 2.64
C ALA A 117 -10.49 -12.43 1.31
N SER A 118 -9.72 -13.50 1.22
CA SER A 118 -9.64 -14.33 0.02
C SER A 118 -10.96 -15.09 -0.26
N LYS A 119 -11.66 -15.57 0.75
CA LYS A 119 -12.99 -16.20 0.58
C LYS A 119 -14.04 -15.17 0.17
N LEU A 120 -14.03 -13.99 0.79
CA LEU A 120 -14.93 -12.89 0.42
C LEU A 120 -14.75 -12.49 -1.05
N LEU A 121 -13.48 -12.35 -1.51
CA LEU A 121 -13.17 -12.05 -2.90
C LEU A 121 -13.67 -13.14 -3.86
N LYS A 122 -13.54 -14.42 -3.50
CA LYS A 122 -14.07 -15.52 -4.33
C LYS A 122 -15.59 -15.42 -4.53
N VAL A 123 -16.33 -15.08 -3.48
CA VAL A 123 -17.79 -14.94 -3.55
C VAL A 123 -18.23 -13.89 -4.55
N ILE A 124 -17.51 -12.77 -4.64
CA ILE A 124 -17.83 -11.67 -5.57
C ILE A 124 -17.13 -11.79 -6.92
N SER A 125 -16.44 -12.91 -7.20
CA SER A 125 -15.55 -13.08 -8.37
C SER A 125 -14.51 -11.96 -8.49
N GLY A 126 -14.04 -11.45 -7.35
CA GLY A 126 -13.06 -10.39 -7.26
C GLY A 126 -11.63 -10.89 -7.50
N ASN A 127 -10.70 -9.96 -7.58
CA ASN A 127 -9.30 -10.25 -7.84
C ASN A 127 -8.59 -10.88 -6.63
N ILE A 128 -8.43 -12.20 -6.61
CA ILE A 128 -7.78 -12.96 -5.53
C ILE A 128 -6.30 -12.63 -5.42
N GLU A 129 -5.65 -12.20 -6.50
CA GLU A 129 -4.24 -11.82 -6.51
C GLU A 129 -3.94 -10.66 -5.54
N LEU A 130 -4.94 -9.86 -5.18
CA LEU A 130 -4.79 -8.83 -4.15
C LEU A 130 -4.43 -9.39 -2.76
N CYS A 131 -4.73 -10.66 -2.50
CA CYS A 131 -4.43 -11.37 -1.26
C CYS A 131 -3.16 -12.22 -1.32
N ARG A 132 -2.55 -12.37 -2.51
CA ARG A 132 -1.36 -13.18 -2.71
C ARG A 132 -0.09 -12.31 -2.67
N ALA A 133 1.00 -12.89 -2.19
CA ALA A 133 2.32 -12.33 -2.41
C ALA A 133 2.72 -12.56 -3.87
N THR A 134 3.36 -11.57 -4.48
CA THR A 134 3.92 -11.74 -5.82
C THR A 134 5.16 -12.62 -5.73
N GLU A 135 5.14 -13.76 -6.40
CA GLU A 135 6.29 -14.67 -6.48
C GLU A 135 7.30 -14.22 -7.55
N VAL A 136 6.90 -13.31 -8.43
CA VAL A 136 7.74 -12.84 -9.53
C VAL A 136 8.72 -11.79 -9.03
N LYS A 137 9.95 -12.19 -8.85
CA LYS A 137 11.09 -11.29 -8.60
C LYS A 137 11.74 -10.97 -9.95
N LYS A 138 11.33 -9.88 -10.59
CA LYS A 138 12.03 -9.36 -11.77
C LYS A 138 12.88 -8.18 -11.36
N VAL A 139 14.18 -8.32 -11.56
CA VAL A 139 15.12 -7.23 -11.40
C VAL A 139 15.29 -6.56 -12.77
N PRO A 140 15.13 -5.22 -12.89
CA PRO A 140 15.44 -4.51 -14.12
C PRO A 140 16.86 -4.81 -14.60
N ALA A 141 17.08 -4.91 -15.91
CA ALA A 141 18.40 -5.23 -16.47
C ALA A 141 19.46 -4.21 -16.01
N GLU A 142 19.07 -2.95 -15.91
CA GLU A 142 19.93 -1.83 -15.51
C GLU A 142 20.20 -1.77 -14.00
N PHE A 143 19.50 -2.56 -13.19
CA PHE A 143 19.61 -2.47 -11.72
C PHE A 143 21.03 -2.70 -11.23
N LEU A 144 21.70 -3.74 -11.75
CA LEU A 144 23.09 -4.04 -11.39
C LEU A 144 24.05 -2.95 -11.85
N GLU A 145 23.84 -2.42 -13.05
CA GLU A 145 24.67 -1.32 -13.58
C GLU A 145 24.58 -0.09 -12.68
N TRP A 146 23.36 0.28 -12.26
CA TRP A 146 23.15 1.41 -11.33
C TRP A 146 23.78 1.16 -9.96
N VAL A 147 23.64 -0.07 -9.42
CA VAL A 147 24.25 -0.42 -8.14
C VAL A 147 25.77 -0.37 -8.20
N ILE A 148 26.37 -0.91 -9.26
CA ILE A 148 27.82 -0.89 -9.46
C ILE A 148 28.33 0.54 -9.67
N SER A 149 27.65 1.35 -10.50
CA SER A 149 27.99 2.76 -10.71
C SER A 149 27.96 3.53 -9.38
N ASN A 150 26.88 3.43 -8.63
CA ASN A 150 26.74 4.09 -7.33
C ASN A 150 27.80 3.65 -6.32
N TYR A 151 28.21 2.38 -6.35
CA TYR A 151 29.29 1.89 -5.50
C TYR A 151 30.64 2.48 -5.92
N ASN A 152 30.96 2.51 -7.21
CA ASN A 152 32.20 3.08 -7.74
C ASN A 152 32.29 4.59 -7.45
N GLU A 153 31.17 5.29 -7.50
CA GLU A 153 31.04 6.72 -7.15
C GLU A 153 31.00 6.97 -5.64
N LYS A 154 31.10 5.91 -4.81
CA LYS A 154 31.05 5.96 -3.34
C LYS A 154 29.74 6.52 -2.78
N LEU A 155 28.65 6.44 -3.53
CA LEU A 155 27.31 6.87 -3.10
C LEU A 155 26.63 5.84 -2.20
N ILE A 156 27.03 4.55 -2.32
CA ILE A 156 26.50 3.47 -1.47
C ILE A 156 27.64 2.68 -0.84
N PRO A 157 27.46 2.14 0.38
CA PRO A 157 28.45 1.31 1.05
C PRO A 157 28.53 -0.09 0.42
N ARG A 158 29.67 -0.79 0.66
CA ARG A 158 29.89 -2.16 0.21
C ARG A 158 28.78 -3.13 0.62
N THR A 159 28.24 -2.98 1.82
CA THR A 159 27.13 -3.80 2.33
C THR A 159 25.85 -3.70 1.47
N SER A 160 25.58 -2.54 0.88
CA SER A 160 24.47 -2.34 -0.05
C SER A 160 24.73 -3.03 -1.39
N LEU A 161 25.95 -2.98 -1.91
CA LEU A 161 26.34 -3.73 -3.09
C LEU A 161 26.17 -5.24 -2.87
N GLU A 162 26.71 -5.78 -1.78
CA GLU A 162 26.62 -7.22 -1.46
C GLU A 162 25.15 -7.67 -1.30
N ARG A 163 24.30 -6.83 -0.70
CA ARG A 163 22.85 -7.09 -0.57
C ARG A 163 22.16 -7.11 -1.92
N ALA A 164 22.50 -6.18 -2.81
CA ALA A 164 21.93 -6.11 -4.16
C ALA A 164 22.36 -7.32 -5.01
N LEU A 165 23.63 -7.73 -4.96
CA LEU A 165 24.12 -8.93 -5.65
C LEU A 165 23.38 -10.18 -5.18
N LYS A 166 23.26 -10.36 -3.86
CA LYS A 166 22.49 -11.48 -3.29
C LYS A 166 21.01 -11.46 -3.73
N TYR A 167 20.42 -10.29 -3.86
CA TYR A 167 19.05 -10.16 -4.34
C TYR A 167 18.87 -10.63 -5.79
N VAL A 168 19.85 -10.33 -6.65
CA VAL A 168 19.84 -10.77 -8.05
C VAL A 168 20.05 -12.27 -8.18
N GLU A 169 21.00 -12.85 -7.43
CA GLU A 169 21.23 -14.31 -7.38
C GLU A 169 19.99 -15.09 -6.97
N LEU A 170 19.17 -14.53 -6.07
CA LEU A 170 17.90 -15.15 -5.64
C LEU A 170 16.75 -14.92 -6.62
N SER A 171 16.96 -14.11 -7.66
CA SER A 171 15.93 -13.70 -8.63
C SER A 171 16.14 -14.34 -10.01
N SER A 172 17.28 -15.00 -10.21
CA SER A 172 17.64 -15.79 -11.40
C SER A 172 17.25 -17.25 -11.19
#